data_da327e7ddeb388dbc7cf6133a606f8c1
#
_entry.id   da327e7ddeb388dbc7cf6133a606f8c1
#
_cell.length_a   1.000
_cell.length_b   1.000
_cell.length_c   1.000
_cell.angle_alpha   90.00
_cell.angle_beta   90.00
_cell.angle_gamma   90.00
#
_symmetry.space_group_name_H-M   'P 1'
#
loop_
_entity.id
_entity.type
_entity.pdbx_description
1 polymer ?
#
loop_
_entity_poly.entity_id
_entity_poly.type
_entity_poly.pdbx_seq_one_letter_code
_entity_poly.pdbx_strand_id
1 'polypeptide(L)'
;MNWNQLQYVRTIAEEKSITRAAQKLYLTQPSLSLSLKHLEEELGTPLFHRSPEGLTLTYAGELFCTWAGETQASFQRLNSKLGDIAAGRRQLLRLGISPHRGDLLLPSILETFYQQYPSCEVHTVELSVNLLRLQLEAKQLDFIVDAPNPDTVTYCNEFLLDEAILLAVPRSFLPRIRPKGRALDLASLTGEPFILMPSGQLLGSISRRMCEQVGFLPDVRLECSSIERALSLAALQLGITFVPQVFADRNISGPELAYFSVAGVESSRPLCLVYPRSAYQSAPLKAMLELFRTQVPRLYGV
;
A
#
# COMPACT_ATOMS: atom_id res chain seq x y z
N MET A 1 -26.86 -8.12 -21.21
CA MET A 1 -25.78 -7.36 -20.48
C MET A 1 -24.70 -6.91 -21.45
N ASN A 2 -24.20 -5.66 -21.33
CA ASN A 2 -23.12 -5.11 -22.18
C ASN A 2 -21.99 -4.50 -21.34
N TRP A 3 -20.84 -4.21 -22.00
CA TRP A 3 -19.64 -3.72 -21.35
C TRP A 3 -19.82 -2.41 -20.59
N ASN A 4 -20.61 -1.48 -21.14
CA ASN A 4 -20.86 -0.19 -20.51
C ASN A 4 -21.63 -0.32 -19.19
N GLN A 5 -22.51 -1.32 -19.09
CA GLN A 5 -23.29 -1.56 -17.86
C GLN A 5 -22.40 -1.94 -16.68
N LEU A 6 -21.25 -2.60 -16.89
CA LEU A 6 -20.26 -2.88 -15.83
C LEU A 6 -19.72 -1.58 -15.25
N GLN A 7 -19.36 -0.64 -16.11
CA GLN A 7 -18.86 0.67 -15.70
C GLN A 7 -19.98 1.51 -15.02
N TYR A 8 -21.20 1.46 -15.56
CA TYR A 8 -22.33 2.23 -15.02
C TYR A 8 -22.62 1.83 -13.58
N VAL A 9 -22.75 0.54 -13.29
CA VAL A 9 -23.06 0.06 -11.93
C VAL A 9 -21.94 0.47 -10.97
N ARG A 10 -20.67 0.29 -11.33
CA ARG A 10 -19.55 0.69 -10.50
C ARG A 10 -19.52 2.18 -10.22
N THR A 11 -19.73 3.01 -11.24
CA THR A 11 -19.76 4.48 -11.06
C THR A 11 -20.96 4.92 -10.20
N ILE A 12 -22.12 4.26 -10.33
CA ILE A 12 -23.27 4.53 -9.46
C ILE A 12 -22.95 4.15 -8.00
N ALA A 13 -22.27 3.04 -7.78
CA ALA A 13 -21.85 2.61 -6.44
C ALA A 13 -20.86 3.59 -5.78
N GLU A 14 -19.88 4.08 -6.55
CA GLU A 14 -18.91 5.08 -6.10
C GLU A 14 -19.59 6.41 -5.72
N GLU A 15 -20.46 6.90 -6.62
CA GLU A 15 -21.09 8.22 -6.47
C GLU A 15 -22.31 8.20 -5.52
N LYS A 16 -22.86 7.03 -5.21
CA LYS A 16 -24.09 6.84 -4.41
C LYS A 16 -25.27 7.69 -4.92
N SER A 17 -25.23 8.05 -6.21
CA SER A 17 -26.20 8.96 -6.86
C SER A 17 -26.20 8.74 -8.37
N ILE A 18 -27.38 8.41 -8.93
CA ILE A 18 -27.52 8.24 -10.39
C ILE A 18 -27.21 9.55 -11.13
N THR A 19 -27.61 10.69 -10.57
CA THR A 19 -27.37 12.00 -11.20
C THR A 19 -25.89 12.33 -11.29
N ARG A 20 -25.13 12.15 -10.20
CA ARG A 20 -23.68 12.38 -10.20
C ARG A 20 -22.95 11.36 -11.08
N ALA A 21 -23.36 10.10 -11.03
CA ALA A 21 -22.79 9.07 -11.89
C ALA A 21 -23.03 9.37 -13.38
N ALA A 22 -24.22 9.83 -13.74
CA ALA A 22 -24.54 10.23 -15.12
C ALA A 22 -23.66 11.39 -15.59
N GLN A 23 -23.45 12.41 -14.74
CA GLN A 23 -22.54 13.52 -15.04
C GLN A 23 -21.10 13.04 -15.27
N LYS A 24 -20.59 12.16 -14.38
CA LYS A 24 -19.24 11.59 -14.48
C LYS A 24 -19.05 10.72 -15.73
N LEU A 25 -20.12 10.07 -16.18
CA LEU A 25 -20.15 9.21 -17.39
C LEU A 25 -20.52 9.97 -18.68
N TYR A 26 -20.75 11.28 -18.61
CA TYR A 26 -21.22 12.10 -19.73
C TYR A 26 -22.54 11.58 -20.34
N LEU A 27 -23.46 11.09 -19.50
CA LEU A 27 -24.76 10.57 -19.86
C LEU A 27 -25.87 11.44 -19.25
N THR A 28 -27.09 11.30 -19.80
CA THR A 28 -28.26 11.85 -19.14
C THR A 28 -28.73 10.91 -18.02
N GLN A 29 -29.25 11.49 -16.92
CA GLN A 29 -29.74 10.69 -15.79
C GLN A 29 -30.86 9.69 -16.21
N PRO A 30 -31.85 10.04 -17.08
CA PRO A 30 -32.85 9.09 -17.55
C PRO A 30 -32.22 7.89 -18.28
N SER A 31 -31.23 8.15 -19.15
CA SER A 31 -30.52 7.08 -19.88
C SER A 31 -29.79 6.10 -18.97
N LEU A 32 -29.05 6.63 -17.97
CA LEU A 32 -28.36 5.79 -17.00
C LEU A 32 -29.34 5.00 -16.12
N SER A 33 -30.43 5.64 -15.68
CA SER A 33 -31.46 4.98 -14.87
C SER A 33 -32.18 3.87 -15.64
N LEU A 34 -32.48 4.09 -16.92
CA LEU A 34 -33.10 3.08 -17.77
C LEU A 34 -32.13 1.89 -18.01
N SER A 35 -30.87 2.18 -18.26
CA SER A 35 -29.84 1.14 -18.44
C SER A 35 -29.67 0.27 -17.18
N LEU A 36 -29.66 0.89 -15.99
CA LEU A 36 -29.63 0.16 -14.73
C LEU A 36 -30.86 -0.72 -14.55
N LYS A 37 -32.06 -0.16 -14.81
CA LYS A 37 -33.32 -0.89 -14.68
C LYS A 37 -33.35 -2.13 -15.59
N HIS A 38 -32.96 -1.99 -16.86
CA HIS A 38 -32.90 -3.13 -17.79
C HIS A 38 -31.92 -4.20 -17.33
N LEU A 39 -30.77 -3.79 -16.73
CA LEU A 39 -29.80 -4.74 -16.19
C LEU A 39 -30.37 -5.47 -14.98
N GLU A 40 -31.02 -4.80 -14.04
CA GLU A 40 -31.64 -5.42 -12.87
C GLU A 40 -32.79 -6.37 -13.28
N GLU A 41 -33.57 -6.01 -14.31
CA GLU A 41 -34.59 -6.89 -14.90
C GLU A 41 -33.98 -8.13 -15.55
N GLU A 42 -32.86 -7.99 -16.29
CA GLU A 42 -32.13 -9.10 -16.91
C GLU A 42 -31.53 -10.05 -15.85
N LEU A 43 -31.04 -9.51 -14.73
CA LEU A 43 -30.46 -10.25 -13.63
C LEU A 43 -31.52 -10.85 -12.68
N GLY A 44 -32.75 -10.39 -12.76
CA GLY A 44 -33.86 -10.82 -11.91
C GLY A 44 -33.75 -10.35 -10.45
N THR A 45 -32.85 -9.42 -10.15
CA THR A 45 -32.62 -8.90 -8.80
C THR A 45 -32.13 -7.45 -8.81
N PRO A 46 -32.56 -6.62 -7.84
CA PRO A 46 -32.05 -5.25 -7.73
C PRO A 46 -30.60 -5.24 -7.24
N LEU A 47 -29.78 -4.38 -7.82
CA LEU A 47 -28.40 -4.15 -7.43
C LEU A 47 -28.25 -3.02 -6.40
N PHE A 48 -29.26 -2.14 -6.30
CA PHE A 48 -29.24 -1.00 -5.38
C PHE A 48 -30.50 -0.91 -4.53
N HIS A 49 -30.32 -0.56 -3.26
CA HIS A 49 -31.38 -0.04 -2.41
C HIS A 49 -31.49 1.46 -2.60
N ARG A 50 -32.74 1.96 -2.71
CA ARG A 50 -33.05 3.39 -2.74
C ARG A 50 -33.48 3.85 -1.35
N SER A 51 -32.76 4.81 -0.77
CA SER A 51 -33.12 5.43 0.51
C SER A 51 -33.11 6.95 0.39
N PRO A 52 -33.73 7.69 1.32
CA PRO A 52 -33.64 9.14 1.36
C PRO A 52 -32.21 9.66 1.46
N GLU A 53 -31.28 8.85 1.96
CA GLU A 53 -29.85 9.16 2.13
C GLU A 53 -29.03 8.87 0.87
N GLY A 54 -29.62 8.27 -0.18
CA GLY A 54 -28.98 7.93 -1.44
C GLY A 54 -29.13 6.47 -1.84
N LEU A 55 -28.23 6.03 -2.72
CA LEU A 55 -28.15 4.65 -3.22
C LEU A 55 -27.10 3.87 -2.45
N THR A 56 -27.45 2.67 -1.97
CA THR A 56 -26.53 1.70 -1.39
C THR A 56 -26.62 0.38 -2.16
N LEU A 57 -25.53 -0.35 -2.23
CA LEU A 57 -25.53 -1.67 -2.88
C LEU A 57 -26.39 -2.67 -2.10
N THR A 58 -27.08 -3.54 -2.82
CA THR A 58 -27.59 -4.79 -2.28
C THR A 58 -26.46 -5.82 -2.22
N TYR A 59 -26.66 -6.95 -1.57
CA TYR A 59 -25.70 -8.06 -1.63
C TYR A 59 -25.42 -8.51 -3.08
N ALA A 60 -26.45 -8.57 -3.93
CA ALA A 60 -26.30 -8.84 -5.36
C ALA A 60 -25.46 -7.73 -6.06
N GLY A 61 -25.65 -6.46 -5.67
CA GLY A 61 -24.87 -5.34 -6.14
C GLY A 61 -23.38 -5.44 -5.76
N GLU A 62 -23.07 -5.85 -4.55
CA GLU A 62 -21.68 -6.07 -4.10
C GLU A 62 -21.00 -7.19 -4.91
N LEU A 63 -21.70 -8.33 -5.09
CA LEU A 63 -21.20 -9.42 -5.93
C LEU A 63 -21.00 -8.98 -7.37
N PHE A 64 -21.93 -8.21 -7.94
CA PHE A 64 -21.83 -7.70 -9.29
C PHE A 64 -20.64 -6.72 -9.43
N CYS A 65 -20.47 -5.78 -8.50
CA CYS A 65 -19.35 -4.82 -8.53
C CYS A 65 -17.99 -5.52 -8.44
N THR A 66 -17.87 -6.55 -7.60
CA THR A 66 -16.66 -7.38 -7.47
C THR A 66 -16.35 -8.07 -8.79
N TRP A 67 -17.32 -8.79 -9.34
CA TRP A 67 -17.18 -9.49 -10.62
C TRP A 67 -16.90 -8.52 -11.78
N ALA A 68 -17.59 -7.38 -11.84
CA ALA A 68 -17.36 -6.36 -12.86
C ALA A 68 -15.93 -5.80 -12.80
N GLY A 69 -15.38 -5.59 -11.61
CA GLY A 69 -14.00 -5.17 -11.41
C GLY A 69 -13.01 -6.20 -11.96
N GLU A 70 -13.18 -7.46 -11.62
CA GLU A 70 -12.35 -8.57 -12.10
C GLU A 70 -12.40 -8.72 -13.63
N THR A 71 -13.60 -8.62 -14.21
CA THR A 71 -13.82 -8.72 -15.65
C THR A 71 -13.15 -7.59 -16.41
N GLN A 72 -13.29 -6.35 -15.93
CA GLN A 72 -12.62 -5.18 -16.52
C GLN A 72 -11.09 -5.31 -16.44
N ALA A 73 -10.57 -5.71 -15.30
CA ALA A 73 -9.12 -5.94 -15.15
C ALA A 73 -8.62 -7.07 -16.05
N SER A 74 -9.41 -8.15 -16.23
CA SER A 74 -9.08 -9.23 -17.14
C SER A 74 -9.03 -8.79 -18.60
N PHE A 75 -9.99 -7.97 -19.02
CA PHE A 75 -10.03 -7.40 -20.37
C PHE A 75 -8.88 -6.42 -20.63
N GLN A 76 -8.55 -5.57 -19.66
CA GLN A 76 -7.39 -4.69 -19.76
C GLN A 76 -6.08 -5.48 -19.93
N ARG A 77 -5.92 -6.58 -19.18
CA ARG A 77 -4.75 -7.49 -19.35
C ARG A 77 -4.72 -8.13 -20.73
N LEU A 78 -5.87 -8.58 -21.25
CA LEU A 78 -5.95 -9.10 -22.60
C LEU A 78 -5.53 -8.04 -23.62
N ASN A 79 -6.07 -6.84 -23.54
CA ASN A 79 -5.72 -5.73 -24.42
C ASN A 79 -4.24 -5.36 -24.34
N SER A 80 -3.64 -5.34 -23.12
CA SER A 80 -2.20 -5.16 -22.98
C SER A 80 -1.43 -6.25 -23.71
N LYS A 81 -1.79 -7.53 -23.50
CA LYS A 81 -1.14 -8.66 -24.20
C LYS A 81 -1.30 -8.60 -25.71
N LEU A 82 -2.48 -8.23 -26.19
CA LEU A 82 -2.74 -8.07 -27.63
C LEU A 82 -1.99 -6.86 -28.20
N GLY A 83 -1.90 -5.77 -27.42
CA GLY A 83 -1.07 -4.61 -27.76
C GLY A 83 0.41 -4.97 -27.84
N ASP A 84 0.92 -5.77 -26.91
CA ASP A 84 2.28 -6.30 -26.91
C ASP A 84 2.56 -7.15 -28.15
N ILE A 85 1.59 -7.98 -28.56
CA ILE A 85 1.68 -8.80 -29.77
C ILE A 85 1.64 -7.92 -31.03
N ALA A 86 0.72 -6.96 -31.08
CA ALA A 86 0.50 -6.12 -32.27
C ALA A 86 1.60 -5.06 -32.47
N ALA A 87 2.15 -4.51 -31.37
CA ALA A 87 3.17 -3.46 -31.40
C ALA A 87 4.60 -4.00 -31.22
N GLY A 88 4.75 -5.29 -30.95
CA GLY A 88 6.05 -5.96 -30.77
C GLY A 88 6.88 -5.47 -29.57
N ARG A 89 6.46 -4.49 -28.74
CA ARG A 89 7.39 -3.87 -27.79
C ARG A 89 6.83 -3.10 -26.58
N ARG A 90 5.56 -2.77 -26.45
CA ARG A 90 5.11 -2.05 -25.23
C ARG A 90 4.56 -3.03 -24.22
N GLN A 91 5.33 -3.30 -23.19
CA GLN A 91 4.87 -4.01 -22.00
C GLN A 91 4.64 -2.97 -20.91
N LEU A 92 3.53 -3.09 -20.21
CA LEU A 92 3.18 -2.26 -19.06
C LEU A 92 3.31 -3.10 -17.78
N LEU A 93 4.09 -2.62 -16.82
CA LEU A 93 4.19 -3.16 -15.47
C LEU A 93 3.51 -2.22 -14.49
N ARG A 94 2.68 -2.77 -13.61
CA ARG A 94 2.00 -2.04 -12.54
C ARG A 94 2.52 -2.50 -11.19
N LEU A 95 3.29 -1.64 -10.54
CA LEU A 95 3.94 -1.91 -9.27
C LEU A 95 3.25 -1.12 -8.15
N GLY A 96 2.88 -1.82 -7.07
CA GLY A 96 2.45 -1.20 -5.82
C GLY A 96 3.56 -1.19 -4.77
N ILE A 97 3.76 -0.05 -4.12
CA ILE A 97 4.79 0.10 -3.09
C ILE A 97 4.35 1.16 -2.08
N SER A 98 4.82 1.09 -0.83
CA SER A 98 4.61 2.20 0.11
C SER A 98 5.50 3.41 -0.24
N PRO A 99 5.05 4.66 -0.02
CA PRO A 99 5.78 5.86 -0.45
C PRO A 99 7.26 5.86 -0.06
N HIS A 100 7.55 5.68 1.25
CA HIS A 100 8.92 5.69 1.76
C HIS A 100 9.84 4.61 1.15
N ARG A 101 9.28 3.46 0.76
CA ARG A 101 10.02 2.40 0.07
C ARG A 101 10.19 2.73 -1.41
N GLY A 102 9.20 3.41 -2.00
CA GLY A 102 9.30 3.95 -3.35
C GLY A 102 10.50 4.88 -3.49
N ASP A 103 10.61 5.87 -2.61
CA ASP A 103 11.73 6.82 -2.57
C ASP A 103 13.10 6.14 -2.39
N LEU A 104 13.13 5.05 -1.62
CA LEU A 104 14.36 4.32 -1.35
C LEU A 104 14.77 3.39 -2.50
N LEU A 105 13.84 2.61 -3.04
CA LEU A 105 14.13 1.46 -3.88
C LEU A 105 14.02 1.77 -5.37
N LEU A 106 13.00 2.54 -5.78
CA LEU A 106 12.69 2.71 -7.19
C LEU A 106 13.80 3.38 -8.00
N PRO A 107 14.51 4.42 -7.52
CA PRO A 107 15.53 5.07 -8.34
C PRO A 107 16.59 4.09 -8.87
N SER A 108 17.20 3.30 -7.99
CA SER A 108 18.25 2.35 -8.37
C SER A 108 17.71 1.16 -9.20
N ILE A 109 16.54 0.64 -8.82
CA ILE A 109 15.93 -0.51 -9.50
C ILE A 109 15.49 -0.11 -10.91
N LEU A 110 14.81 1.03 -11.06
CA LEU A 110 14.33 1.50 -12.36
C LEU A 110 15.47 1.92 -13.29
N GLU A 111 16.54 2.52 -12.77
CA GLU A 111 17.74 2.80 -13.55
C GLU A 111 18.28 1.54 -14.22
N THR A 112 18.48 0.48 -13.44
CA THR A 112 18.95 -0.82 -13.97
C THR A 112 17.94 -1.47 -14.90
N PHE A 113 16.65 -1.40 -14.56
CA PHE A 113 15.58 -1.98 -15.35
C PHE A 113 15.49 -1.37 -16.75
N TYR A 114 15.53 -0.05 -16.86
CA TYR A 114 15.42 0.64 -18.15
C TYR A 114 16.63 0.47 -19.06
N GLN A 115 17.79 0.06 -18.53
CA GLN A 115 18.92 -0.36 -19.37
C GLN A 115 18.59 -1.63 -20.17
N GLN A 116 17.77 -2.54 -19.64
CA GLN A 116 17.39 -3.79 -20.29
C GLN A 116 16.06 -3.68 -21.04
N TYR A 117 15.11 -2.89 -20.53
CA TYR A 117 13.75 -2.74 -21.05
C TYR A 117 13.37 -1.28 -21.26
N PRO A 118 14.06 -0.56 -22.17
CA PRO A 118 13.85 0.88 -22.35
C PRO A 118 12.46 1.25 -22.88
N SER A 119 11.75 0.31 -23.50
CA SER A 119 10.40 0.50 -24.05
C SER A 119 9.30 0.03 -23.11
N CYS A 120 9.62 -0.53 -21.94
CA CYS A 120 8.63 -0.97 -20.96
C CYS A 120 8.11 0.25 -20.18
N GLU A 121 6.79 0.38 -20.11
CA GLU A 121 6.14 1.39 -19.30
C GLU A 121 5.95 0.85 -17.89
N VAL A 122 6.37 1.58 -16.86
CA VAL A 122 6.20 1.20 -15.46
C VAL A 122 5.29 2.21 -14.77
N HIS A 123 4.15 1.73 -14.28
CA HIS A 123 3.24 2.50 -13.45
C HIS A 123 3.45 2.14 -11.98
N THR A 124 3.85 3.10 -11.19
CA THR A 124 3.99 2.94 -9.73
C THR A 124 2.74 3.48 -9.04
N VAL A 125 2.25 2.73 -8.06
CA VAL A 125 1.13 3.12 -7.19
C VAL A 125 1.62 3.14 -5.76
N GLU A 126 1.60 4.32 -5.15
CA GLU A 126 2.14 4.56 -3.81
C GLU A 126 0.99 4.71 -2.81
N LEU A 127 0.73 3.66 -2.04
CA LEU A 127 -0.37 3.59 -1.07
C LEU A 127 0.05 2.82 0.19
N SER A 128 -0.83 2.81 1.20
CA SER A 128 -0.68 1.91 2.35
C SER A 128 -0.86 0.45 1.93
N VAL A 129 -0.22 -0.48 2.66
CA VAL A 129 -0.25 -1.93 2.36
C VAL A 129 -1.67 -2.48 2.19
N ASN A 130 -2.63 -2.03 3.00
CA ASN A 130 -4.01 -2.50 2.90
C ASN A 130 -4.66 -2.10 1.58
N LEU A 131 -4.44 -0.86 1.12
CA LEU A 131 -4.94 -0.38 -0.16
C LEU A 131 -4.21 -1.03 -1.34
N LEU A 132 -2.91 -1.27 -1.22
CA LEU A 132 -2.13 -2.01 -2.23
C LEU A 132 -2.64 -3.44 -2.40
N ARG A 133 -2.97 -4.13 -1.31
CA ARG A 133 -3.57 -5.47 -1.35
C ARG A 133 -4.91 -5.46 -2.07
N LEU A 134 -5.80 -4.51 -1.76
CA LEU A 134 -7.08 -4.38 -2.47
C LEU A 134 -6.90 -4.15 -3.97
N GLN A 135 -5.92 -3.34 -4.38
CA GLN A 135 -5.63 -3.15 -5.80
C GLN A 135 -5.01 -4.38 -6.46
N LEU A 136 -4.18 -5.13 -5.72
CA LEU A 136 -3.63 -6.40 -6.21
C LEU A 136 -4.74 -7.45 -6.38
N GLU A 137 -5.67 -7.56 -5.44
CA GLU A 137 -6.87 -8.40 -5.51
C GLU A 137 -7.77 -8.02 -6.68
N ALA A 138 -7.98 -6.72 -6.88
CA ALA A 138 -8.71 -6.18 -8.04
C ALA A 138 -7.93 -6.32 -9.36
N LYS A 139 -6.74 -6.96 -9.35
CA LYS A 139 -5.86 -7.17 -10.50
C LYS A 139 -5.46 -5.88 -11.23
N GLN A 140 -5.43 -4.78 -10.49
CA GLN A 140 -4.97 -3.47 -10.98
C GLN A 140 -3.45 -3.33 -10.86
N LEU A 141 -2.80 -4.17 -10.06
CA LEU A 141 -1.36 -4.29 -9.91
C LEU A 141 -0.88 -5.67 -10.35
N ASP A 142 0.35 -5.74 -10.86
CA ASP A 142 1.01 -7.01 -11.21
C ASP A 142 1.71 -7.60 -9.98
N PHE A 143 2.29 -6.75 -9.14
CA PHE A 143 2.91 -7.11 -7.86
C PHE A 143 2.98 -5.92 -6.91
N ILE A 144 3.21 -6.21 -5.62
CA ILE A 144 3.50 -5.20 -4.60
C ILE A 144 4.79 -5.53 -3.85
N VAL A 145 5.44 -4.49 -3.32
CA VAL A 145 6.63 -4.57 -2.47
C VAL A 145 6.28 -4.03 -1.10
N ASP A 146 5.87 -4.92 -0.20
CA ASP A 146 5.47 -4.56 1.17
C ASP A 146 5.40 -5.81 2.07
N ALA A 147 4.68 -5.73 3.19
CA ALA A 147 4.45 -6.86 4.08
C ALA A 147 3.72 -8.02 3.37
N PRO A 148 3.97 -9.27 3.78
CA PRO A 148 3.38 -10.46 3.15
C PRO A 148 1.85 -10.42 3.17
N ASN A 149 1.23 -10.94 2.12
CA ASN A 149 -0.22 -11.14 2.06
C ASN A 149 -0.60 -12.35 2.93
N PRO A 150 -1.61 -12.24 3.82
CA PRO A 150 -2.07 -13.36 4.63
C PRO A 150 -2.66 -14.52 3.80
N ASP A 151 -3.22 -14.24 2.61
CA ASP A 151 -3.66 -15.28 1.67
C ASP A 151 -2.46 -15.85 0.92
N THR A 152 -1.87 -16.89 1.47
CA THR A 152 -0.74 -17.62 0.87
C THR A 152 -1.17 -18.65 -0.18
N VAL A 153 -2.46 -18.89 -0.34
CA VAL A 153 -3.00 -19.80 -1.37
C VAL A 153 -3.02 -19.09 -2.73
N THR A 154 -3.57 -17.89 -2.78
CA THR A 154 -3.70 -17.10 -4.02
C THR A 154 -2.41 -16.37 -4.38
N TYR A 155 -1.64 -15.92 -3.37
CA TYR A 155 -0.47 -15.08 -3.57
C TYR A 155 0.84 -15.79 -3.23
N CYS A 156 1.87 -15.47 -3.96
CA CYS A 156 3.25 -15.75 -3.62
C CYS A 156 3.78 -14.61 -2.74
N ASN A 157 4.38 -14.95 -1.62
CA ASN A 157 5.10 -14.01 -0.75
C ASN A 157 6.58 -14.39 -0.81
N GLU A 158 7.36 -13.71 -1.63
CA GLU A 158 8.80 -13.91 -1.66
C GLU A 158 9.47 -12.99 -0.65
N PHE A 159 10.06 -13.56 0.36
CA PHE A 159 10.80 -12.85 1.39
C PHE A 159 12.04 -12.18 0.80
N LEU A 160 12.23 -10.91 1.11
CA LEU A 160 13.43 -10.14 0.73
C LEU A 160 14.36 -9.93 1.93
N LEU A 161 13.82 -9.42 3.04
CA LEU A 161 14.55 -9.19 4.28
C LEU A 161 13.59 -8.92 5.45
N ASP A 162 14.12 -8.96 6.67
CA ASP A 162 13.47 -8.40 7.86
C ASP A 162 13.95 -6.96 8.07
N GLU A 163 13.01 -6.02 7.97
CA GLU A 163 13.29 -4.60 8.17
C GLU A 163 13.23 -4.27 9.66
N ALA A 164 14.38 -3.98 10.28
CA ALA A 164 14.43 -3.59 11.67
C ALA A 164 13.75 -2.24 11.92
N ILE A 165 13.03 -2.14 13.03
CA ILE A 165 12.38 -0.92 13.52
C ILE A 165 13.17 -0.40 14.71
N LEU A 166 13.60 0.86 14.63
CA LEU A 166 14.32 1.57 15.66
C LEU A 166 13.45 2.63 16.32
N LEU A 167 13.86 3.07 17.49
CA LEU A 167 13.38 4.28 18.14
C LEU A 167 14.28 5.45 17.75
N ALA A 168 13.70 6.52 17.23
CA ALA A 168 14.36 7.81 17.09
C ALA A 168 13.96 8.71 18.28
N VAL A 169 14.95 9.02 19.11
CA VAL A 169 14.78 9.69 20.41
C VAL A 169 15.48 11.03 20.38
N PRO A 170 14.81 12.13 20.74
CA PRO A 170 15.48 13.42 20.90
C PRO A 170 16.62 13.33 21.92
N ARG A 171 17.81 13.81 21.58
CA ARG A 171 18.96 13.76 22.53
C ARG A 171 18.71 14.46 23.85
N SER A 172 17.87 15.48 23.86
CA SER A 172 17.44 16.16 25.10
C SER A 172 16.63 15.27 26.03
N PHE A 173 16.06 14.13 25.54
CA PHE A 173 15.32 13.20 26.36
C PHE A 173 16.25 12.17 27.07
N LEU A 174 17.47 11.96 26.57
CA LEU A 174 18.40 10.95 27.09
C LEU A 174 18.73 11.06 28.57
N PRO A 175 18.88 12.27 29.17
CA PRO A 175 19.15 12.39 30.61
C PRO A 175 18.06 11.78 31.50
N ARG A 176 16.79 11.80 31.05
CA ARG A 176 15.66 11.24 31.81
C ARG A 176 15.39 9.78 31.48
N ILE A 177 15.59 9.37 30.19
CA ILE A 177 15.38 7.98 29.73
C ILE A 177 16.51 7.05 30.18
N ARG A 178 17.76 7.54 30.23
CA ARG A 178 18.97 6.83 30.68
C ARG A 178 19.18 5.49 29.95
N PRO A 179 19.38 5.49 28.63
CA PRO A 179 19.55 4.26 27.85
C PRO A 179 20.78 3.48 28.31
N LYS A 180 20.68 2.14 28.30
CA LYS A 180 21.78 1.23 28.59
C LYS A 180 22.31 0.63 27.27
N GLY A 181 23.34 1.24 26.69
CA GLY A 181 23.92 0.77 25.42
C GLY A 181 23.11 1.20 24.18
N ARG A 182 23.08 0.32 23.17
CA ARG A 182 22.44 0.61 21.86
C ARG A 182 20.96 0.18 21.80
N ALA A 183 20.49 -0.52 22.79
CA ALA A 183 19.09 -0.95 22.90
C ALA A 183 18.40 -0.15 24.00
N LEU A 184 17.12 0.17 23.78
CA LEU A 184 16.28 0.88 24.72
C LEU A 184 15.10 -0.01 25.11
N ASP A 185 14.92 -0.22 26.41
CA ASP A 185 13.76 -0.92 26.93
C ASP A 185 12.51 -0.09 26.69
N LEU A 186 11.62 -0.59 25.84
CA LEU A 186 10.41 0.12 25.45
C LEU A 186 9.50 0.45 26.64
N ALA A 187 9.44 -0.42 27.67
CA ALA A 187 8.67 -0.18 28.86
C ALA A 187 9.13 1.07 29.65
N SER A 188 10.44 1.42 29.54
CA SER A 188 10.99 2.62 30.18
C SER A 188 10.49 3.94 29.59
N LEU A 189 9.80 3.90 28.47
CA LEU A 189 9.25 5.07 27.78
C LEU A 189 7.80 5.38 28.14
N THR A 190 7.25 4.68 29.13
CA THR A 190 5.91 4.97 29.65
C THR A 190 5.81 6.44 30.10
N GLY A 191 4.80 7.16 29.57
CA GLY A 191 4.59 8.59 29.87
C GLY A 191 5.44 9.55 29.03
N GLU A 192 6.33 9.06 28.17
CA GLU A 192 7.00 9.93 27.20
C GLU A 192 6.08 10.21 26.01
N PRO A 193 6.17 11.42 25.40
CA PRO A 193 5.36 11.76 24.23
C PRO A 193 5.85 11.04 22.98
N PHE A 194 4.91 10.53 22.19
CA PHE A 194 5.18 9.87 20.92
C PHE A 194 4.62 10.64 19.72
N ILE A 195 5.34 10.54 18.62
CA ILE A 195 4.88 10.91 17.27
C ILE A 195 4.75 9.60 16.50
N LEU A 196 3.52 9.19 16.19
CA LEU A 196 3.28 7.90 15.55
C LEU A 196 2.65 8.04 14.16
N MET A 197 2.83 7.02 13.34
CA MET A 197 2.03 6.88 12.13
C MET A 197 0.56 6.59 12.51
N PRO A 198 -0.42 6.96 11.66
CA PRO A 198 -1.81 6.55 11.82
C PRO A 198 -1.94 5.03 11.95
N SER A 199 -2.90 4.56 12.74
CA SER A 199 -3.14 3.12 12.96
C SER A 199 -3.51 2.36 11.68
N GLY A 200 -4.01 3.05 10.64
CA GLY A 200 -4.25 2.49 9.31
C GLY A 200 -2.98 2.21 8.50
N GLN A 201 -1.82 2.69 8.93
CA GLN A 201 -0.53 2.37 8.34
C GLN A 201 0.18 1.27 9.13
N LEU A 202 0.88 0.38 8.43
CA LEU A 202 1.51 -0.79 9.05
C LEU A 202 2.47 -0.42 10.19
N LEU A 203 3.34 0.56 10.01
CA LEU A 203 4.27 1.00 11.04
C LEU A 203 3.53 1.56 12.26
N GLY A 204 2.43 2.30 12.05
CA GLY A 204 1.62 2.85 13.13
C GLY A 204 0.92 1.77 13.96
N SER A 205 0.40 0.73 13.33
CA SER A 205 -0.22 -0.41 14.02
C SER A 205 0.81 -1.26 14.76
N ILE A 206 1.98 -1.51 14.14
CA ILE A 206 3.08 -2.25 14.77
C ILE A 206 3.60 -1.50 16.00
N SER A 207 3.87 -0.19 15.89
CA SER A 207 4.40 0.61 17.01
C SER A 207 3.48 0.60 18.22
N ARG A 208 2.17 0.74 18.02
CA ARG A 208 1.18 0.66 19.12
C ARG A 208 1.15 -0.71 19.76
N ARG A 209 1.12 -1.77 18.93
CA ARG A 209 1.15 -3.16 19.44
C ARG A 209 2.43 -3.45 20.24
N MET A 210 3.58 -2.93 19.81
CA MET A 210 4.84 -3.08 20.57
C MET A 210 4.74 -2.44 21.96
N CYS A 211 4.15 -1.24 22.06
CA CYS A 211 3.92 -0.58 23.35
C CYS A 211 2.92 -1.37 24.21
N GLU A 212 1.84 -1.86 23.64
CA GLU A 212 0.84 -2.70 24.34
C GLU A 212 1.45 -4.00 24.88
N GLN A 213 2.33 -4.64 24.09
CA GLN A 213 3.02 -5.87 24.51
C GLN A 213 3.92 -5.70 25.73
N VAL A 214 4.48 -4.52 25.94
CA VAL A 214 5.27 -4.19 27.14
C VAL A 214 4.43 -3.50 28.23
N GLY A 215 3.12 -3.44 28.08
CA GLY A 215 2.17 -3.07 29.14
C GLY A 215 1.79 -1.60 29.22
N PHE A 216 2.00 -0.78 28.17
CA PHE A 216 1.53 0.60 28.17
C PHE A 216 0.90 1.03 26.83
N LEU A 217 0.01 2.03 26.92
CA LEU A 217 -0.48 2.75 25.75
C LEU A 217 0.39 3.98 25.52
N PRO A 218 0.89 4.21 24.29
CA PRO A 218 1.73 5.37 24.00
C PRO A 218 0.93 6.68 24.14
N ASP A 219 1.54 7.69 24.77
CA ASP A 219 1.01 9.07 24.78
C ASP A 219 1.24 9.68 23.38
N VAL A 220 0.27 9.51 22.48
CA VAL A 220 0.37 9.98 21.10
C VAL A 220 0.09 11.46 21.02
N ARG A 221 1.12 12.28 21.10
CA ARG A 221 1.04 13.73 20.99
C ARG A 221 0.66 14.19 19.58
N LEU A 222 1.12 13.46 18.55
CA LEU A 222 0.87 13.77 17.14
C LEU A 222 0.82 12.50 16.30
N GLU A 223 -0.12 12.44 15.36
CA GLU A 223 -0.11 11.48 14.28
C GLU A 223 0.41 12.10 12.98
N CYS A 224 1.30 11.39 12.27
CA CYS A 224 1.94 11.86 11.07
C CYS A 224 2.11 10.73 10.06
N SER A 225 1.68 10.93 8.82
CA SER A 225 1.71 9.90 7.77
C SER A 225 3.04 9.77 7.02
N SER A 226 4.02 10.65 7.27
CA SER A 226 5.38 10.62 6.68
C SER A 226 6.41 10.36 7.77
N ILE A 227 7.33 9.42 7.51
CA ILE A 227 8.44 9.08 8.41
C ILE A 227 9.40 10.26 8.53
N GLU A 228 9.74 10.91 7.41
CA GLU A 228 10.65 12.06 7.36
C GLU A 228 10.09 13.22 8.21
N ARG A 229 8.79 13.46 8.11
CA ARG A 229 8.13 14.49 8.92
C ARG A 229 8.13 14.12 10.40
N ALA A 230 7.87 12.86 10.74
CA ALA A 230 7.94 12.39 12.12
C ALA A 230 9.35 12.56 12.69
N LEU A 231 10.39 12.24 11.92
CA LEU A 231 11.79 12.46 12.30
C LEU A 231 12.11 13.96 12.48
N SER A 232 11.66 14.82 11.57
CA SER A 232 11.84 16.27 11.69
C SER A 232 11.18 16.84 12.93
N LEU A 233 9.97 16.36 13.27
CA LEU A 233 9.25 16.77 14.47
C LEU A 233 9.90 16.23 15.75
N ALA A 234 10.44 15.01 15.69
CA ALA A 234 11.21 14.44 16.81
C ALA A 234 12.51 15.24 17.04
N ALA A 235 13.22 15.67 15.99
CA ALA A 235 14.38 16.52 16.08
C ALA A 235 14.06 17.88 16.75
N LEU A 236 12.82 18.38 16.59
CA LEU A 236 12.28 19.54 17.33
C LEU A 236 11.82 19.21 18.77
N GLN A 237 12.17 18.03 19.29
CA GLN A 237 11.90 17.60 20.66
C GLN A 237 10.40 17.43 20.99
N LEU A 238 9.55 17.19 19.98
CA LEU A 238 8.11 17.07 20.19
C LEU A 238 7.70 15.67 20.65
N GLY A 239 8.55 14.66 20.50
CA GLY A 239 8.28 13.28 20.93
C GLY A 239 9.24 12.26 20.31
N ILE A 240 9.09 11.01 20.75
CA ILE A 240 9.82 9.84 20.25
C ILE A 240 9.05 9.27 19.05
N THR A 241 9.75 8.73 18.06
CA THR A 241 9.09 8.04 16.94
C THR A 241 9.75 6.72 16.61
N PHE A 242 8.98 5.81 16.00
CA PHE A 242 9.48 4.55 15.46
C PHE A 242 9.81 4.74 13.98
N VAL A 243 10.96 4.23 13.56
CA VAL A 243 11.43 4.35 12.18
C VAL A 243 12.09 3.07 11.70
N PRO A 244 12.00 2.73 10.41
CA PRO A 244 12.84 1.69 9.83
C PRO A 244 14.33 2.06 9.93
N GLN A 245 15.19 1.07 10.16
CA GLN A 245 16.64 1.27 10.35
C GLN A 245 17.27 2.06 9.21
N VAL A 246 16.85 1.85 7.99
CA VAL A 246 17.38 2.56 6.81
C VAL A 246 17.31 4.08 6.90
N PHE A 247 16.37 4.64 7.67
CA PHE A 247 16.29 6.08 7.93
C PHE A 247 17.35 6.55 8.94
N ALA A 248 17.69 5.72 9.92
CA ALA A 248 18.77 5.99 10.86
C ALA A 248 20.15 5.97 10.15
N ASP A 249 20.37 4.98 9.28
CA ASP A 249 21.62 4.79 8.54
C ASP A 249 21.89 5.98 7.58
N ARG A 250 20.85 6.57 7.02
CA ARG A 250 20.93 7.76 6.15
C ARG A 250 21.12 9.08 6.90
N ASN A 251 21.00 9.07 8.22
CA ASN A 251 21.15 10.25 9.11
C ASN A 251 20.35 11.48 8.63
N ILE A 252 19.14 11.25 8.16
CA ILE A 252 18.29 12.27 7.50
C ILE A 252 17.96 13.46 8.43
N SER A 253 17.97 13.24 9.75
CA SER A 253 17.52 14.24 10.75
C SER A 253 18.66 14.91 11.52
N GLY A 254 19.91 14.73 11.09
CA GLY A 254 21.07 15.37 11.71
C GLY A 254 21.38 14.90 13.14
N PRO A 255 22.21 15.66 13.88
CA PRO A 255 22.75 15.22 15.18
C PRO A 255 21.74 15.27 16.34
N GLU A 256 20.55 15.82 16.15
CA GLU A 256 19.56 16.06 17.21
C GLU A 256 18.88 14.79 17.72
N LEU A 257 18.93 13.70 16.94
CA LEU A 257 18.34 12.42 17.29
C LEU A 257 19.41 11.39 17.67
N ALA A 258 19.01 10.48 18.56
CA ALA A 258 19.73 9.25 18.85
C ALA A 258 18.83 8.07 18.47
N TYR A 259 19.41 7.04 17.85
CA TYR A 259 18.69 5.87 17.39
C TYR A 259 19.02 4.67 18.26
N PHE A 260 17.99 3.92 18.66
CA PHE A 260 18.11 2.75 19.51
C PHE A 260 17.34 1.57 18.91
N SER A 261 17.90 0.37 19.02
CA SER A 261 17.09 -0.83 18.84
C SER A 261 16.08 -0.96 19.99
N VAL A 262 14.94 -1.57 19.70
CA VAL A 262 13.90 -1.79 20.70
C VAL A 262 14.20 -3.07 21.46
N ALA A 263 14.25 -3.01 22.79
CA ALA A 263 14.36 -4.18 23.64
C ALA A 263 13.00 -4.55 24.24
N GLY A 264 12.82 -5.83 24.57
CA GLY A 264 11.62 -6.35 25.24
C GLY A 264 10.52 -6.85 24.29
N VAL A 265 10.60 -6.54 22.99
CA VAL A 265 9.65 -7.00 21.96
C VAL A 265 10.37 -7.26 20.64
N GLU A 266 9.73 -8.06 19.78
CA GLU A 266 10.17 -8.19 18.39
C GLU A 266 9.96 -6.87 17.66
N SER A 267 11.03 -6.32 17.10
CA SER A 267 11.06 -4.99 16.48
C SER A 267 11.52 -5.07 15.02
N SER A 268 11.01 -6.03 14.28
CA SER A 268 11.23 -6.16 12.86
C SER A 268 9.91 -6.42 12.12
N ARG A 269 9.94 -6.25 10.81
CA ARG A 269 8.83 -6.60 9.93
C ARG A 269 9.34 -7.17 8.61
N PRO A 270 8.74 -8.25 8.09
CA PRO A 270 9.16 -8.81 6.82
C PRO A 270 8.81 -7.88 5.66
N LEU A 271 9.76 -7.72 4.74
CA LEU A 271 9.57 -7.12 3.44
C LEU A 271 9.55 -8.23 2.39
N CYS A 272 8.50 -8.25 1.57
CA CYS A 272 8.26 -9.27 0.58
C CYS A 272 7.92 -8.67 -0.79
N LEU A 273 8.19 -9.45 -1.85
CA LEU A 273 7.50 -9.32 -3.12
C LEU A 273 6.23 -10.15 -3.05
N VAL A 274 5.09 -9.54 -3.37
CA VAL A 274 3.79 -10.20 -3.33
C VAL A 274 3.13 -10.10 -4.70
N TYR A 275 2.80 -11.25 -5.30
CA TYR A 275 2.15 -11.33 -6.61
C TYR A 275 1.26 -12.57 -6.71
N PRO A 276 0.24 -12.58 -7.60
CA PRO A 276 -0.64 -13.73 -7.76
C PRO A 276 0.14 -14.94 -8.31
N ARG A 277 -0.03 -16.13 -7.71
CA ARG A 277 0.60 -17.39 -8.18
C ARG A 277 0.24 -17.75 -9.60
N SER A 278 -0.99 -17.45 -10.02
CA SER A 278 -1.49 -17.72 -11.37
C SER A 278 -1.12 -16.65 -12.39
N ALA A 279 -0.39 -15.59 -11.99
CA ALA A 279 -0.05 -14.50 -12.92
C ALA A 279 0.93 -14.98 -13.99
N TYR A 280 0.62 -14.64 -15.25
CA TYR A 280 1.60 -14.76 -16.32
C TYR A 280 2.77 -13.82 -16.07
N GLN A 281 3.94 -14.38 -15.88
CA GLN A 281 5.16 -13.60 -15.69
C GLN A 281 5.82 -13.34 -17.04
N SER A 282 5.58 -12.15 -17.60
CA SER A 282 6.29 -11.66 -18.79
C SER A 282 7.79 -11.52 -18.52
N ALA A 283 8.61 -11.46 -19.58
CA ALA A 283 10.06 -11.29 -19.41
C ALA A 283 10.43 -10.03 -18.59
N PRO A 284 9.84 -8.83 -18.84
CA PRO A 284 10.12 -7.67 -17.99
C PRO A 284 9.64 -7.84 -16.55
N LEU A 285 8.49 -8.50 -16.28
CA LEU A 285 8.06 -8.76 -14.91
C LEU A 285 9.07 -9.64 -14.17
N LYS A 286 9.54 -10.72 -14.80
CA LYS A 286 10.59 -11.59 -14.21
C LYS A 286 11.86 -10.80 -13.91
N ALA A 287 12.31 -9.98 -14.86
CA ALA A 287 13.49 -9.15 -14.67
C ALA A 287 13.31 -8.13 -13.54
N MET A 288 12.15 -7.49 -13.45
CA MET A 288 11.83 -6.54 -12.38
C MET A 288 11.85 -7.24 -11.00
N LEU A 289 11.19 -8.39 -10.87
CA LEU A 289 11.20 -9.18 -9.63
C LEU A 289 12.62 -9.59 -9.24
N GLU A 290 13.46 -10.00 -10.22
CA GLU A 290 14.86 -10.37 -9.99
C GLU A 290 15.71 -9.18 -9.52
N LEU A 291 15.47 -7.99 -10.06
CA LEU A 291 16.14 -6.77 -9.60
C LEU A 291 15.78 -6.45 -8.14
N PHE A 292 14.51 -6.60 -7.75
CA PHE A 292 14.13 -6.46 -6.35
C PHE A 292 14.81 -7.49 -5.44
N ARG A 293 14.87 -8.77 -5.84
CA ARG A 293 15.54 -9.84 -5.07
C ARG A 293 17.01 -9.53 -4.82
N THR A 294 17.69 -9.02 -5.84
CA THR A 294 19.14 -8.82 -5.79
C THR A 294 19.56 -7.48 -5.22
N GLN A 295 18.80 -6.42 -5.45
CA GLN A 295 19.17 -5.07 -5.06
C GLN A 295 18.62 -4.67 -3.69
N VAL A 296 17.42 -5.13 -3.30
CA VAL A 296 16.80 -4.72 -2.04
C VAL A 296 17.67 -5.07 -0.83
N PRO A 297 18.19 -6.29 -0.66
CA PRO A 297 19.09 -6.60 0.46
C PRO A 297 20.31 -5.68 0.48
N ARG A 298 20.92 -5.40 -0.68
CA ARG A 298 22.09 -4.51 -0.78
C ARG A 298 21.76 -3.06 -0.39
N LEU A 299 20.60 -2.56 -0.81
CA LEU A 299 20.16 -1.19 -0.48
C LEU A 299 19.85 -1.02 1.02
N TYR A 300 19.54 -2.13 1.70
CA TYR A 300 19.35 -2.18 3.15
C TYR A 300 20.64 -2.56 3.92
N GLY A 301 21.75 -2.84 3.23
CA GLY A 301 23.03 -3.17 3.85
C GLY A 301 23.10 -4.59 4.42
N VAL A 302 22.31 -5.50 3.86
CA VAL A 302 22.23 -6.94 4.29
C VAL A 302 22.76 -7.85 3.19
#